data_c5b4762768030e4ca82b1e1e7f62abf4
#
_entry.id   c5b4762768030e4ca82b1e1e7f62abf4
#
_cell.length_a   1.000
_cell.length_b   1.000
_cell.length_c   1.000
_cell.angle_alpha   90.00
_cell.angle_beta   90.00
_cell.angle_gamma   90.00
#
_symmetry.space_group_name_H-M   'P 1'
#
loop_
_entity.id
_entity.type
_entity.pdbx_description
1 polymer ?
#
loop_
_entity_poly.entity_id
_entity_poly.type
_entity_poly.pdbx_seq_one_letter_code
_entity_poly.pdbx_strand_id
1 'polypeptide(L)'
;MKNIFFLLLIIPLSSCTDQELGWFIISPNNIEGLTNLKFLLSGLTTTIYISVVSIIISMFLGLIVAIPSLAKNKFLTYINIGYVEIVRAVPLLVLILWIYYGLPIMTGISFSPFVSGIIALAISESAFQAEIFRAGINSIKKAQWEAGSSLGLN
;
A
#
# COMPACT_ATOMS: atom_id res chain seq x y z
N MET A 1 -2.49 -37.70 -6.99
CA MET A 1 -1.64 -36.53 -6.65
C MET A 1 -2.44 -35.37 -6.03
N LYS A 2 -3.70 -35.12 -6.39
CA LYS A 2 -4.54 -34.06 -5.79
C LYS A 2 -4.77 -34.21 -4.27
N ASN A 3 -4.92 -35.42 -3.77
CA ASN A 3 -5.21 -35.67 -2.35
C ASN A 3 -3.99 -35.53 -1.43
N ILE A 4 -2.76 -35.64 -1.96
CA ILE A 4 -1.51 -35.46 -1.21
C ILE A 4 -1.28 -33.95 -0.91
N PHE A 5 -1.65 -33.11 -1.84
CA PHE A 5 -1.53 -31.63 -1.65
C PHE A 5 -2.50 -31.14 -0.56
N PHE A 6 -3.70 -31.70 -0.48
CA PHE A 6 -4.68 -31.40 0.56
C PHE A 6 -4.24 -31.91 1.94
N LEU A 7 -3.63 -33.11 2.00
CA LEU A 7 -3.05 -33.67 3.23
C LEU A 7 -1.85 -32.84 3.73
N LEU A 8 -0.98 -32.37 2.85
CA LEU A 8 0.15 -31.51 3.18
C LEU A 8 -0.27 -30.13 3.69
N LEU A 9 -1.46 -29.63 3.31
CA LEU A 9 -2.01 -28.37 3.80
C LEU A 9 -2.66 -28.52 5.18
N ILE A 10 -3.16 -29.71 5.53
CA ILE A 10 -3.84 -29.99 6.81
C ILE A 10 -2.85 -30.31 7.94
N ILE A 11 -1.71 -30.93 7.62
CA ILE A 11 -0.70 -31.34 8.62
C ILE A 11 -0.17 -30.18 9.47
N PRO A 12 0.19 -28.98 8.92
CA PRO A 12 0.63 -27.87 9.74
C PRO A 12 -0.47 -27.23 10.62
N LEU A 13 -1.74 -27.43 10.27
CA LEU A 13 -2.87 -26.93 11.07
C LEU A 13 -3.14 -27.78 12.32
N SER A 14 -2.72 -29.05 12.33
CA SER A 14 -2.89 -29.95 13.47
C SER A 14 -1.73 -29.89 14.48
N SER A 15 -0.61 -29.24 14.16
CA SER A 15 0.56 -29.09 15.06
C SER A 15 0.39 -28.06 16.16
N CYS A 16 -0.68 -27.26 16.13
CA CYS A 16 -0.96 -26.20 17.14
C CYS A 16 -1.95 -26.65 18.21
N THR A 17 -2.05 -27.94 18.50
CA THR A 17 -3.11 -28.50 19.35
C THR A 17 -2.88 -28.44 20.86
N ASP A 18 -1.75 -27.94 21.35
CA ASP A 18 -1.48 -27.84 22.79
C ASP A 18 -1.83 -26.48 23.42
N GLN A 19 -2.30 -25.51 22.66
CA GLN A 19 -2.99 -24.35 23.19
C GLN A 19 -4.43 -24.38 22.67
N GLU A 20 -5.38 -24.26 23.57
CA GLU A 20 -6.81 -24.16 23.25
C GLU A 20 -7.08 -22.92 22.36
N LEU A 21 -6.62 -22.98 21.09
CA LEU A 21 -6.96 -22.04 20.04
C LEU A 21 -8.41 -22.27 19.63
N GLY A 22 -9.32 -21.91 20.51
CA GLY A 22 -10.74 -22.03 20.26
C GLY A 22 -11.35 -20.67 19.89
N TRP A 23 -12.39 -20.70 19.09
CA TRP A 23 -13.23 -19.55 18.78
C TRP A 23 -13.83 -18.87 20.03
N PHE A 24 -13.70 -19.51 21.21
CA PHE A 24 -14.12 -18.92 22.51
C PHE A 24 -13.33 -17.64 22.83
N ILE A 25 -12.09 -17.48 22.33
CA ILE A 25 -11.25 -16.28 22.56
C ILE A 25 -11.93 -15.01 22.00
N ILE A 26 -12.75 -15.14 20.95
CA ILE A 26 -13.51 -14.03 20.35
C ILE A 26 -15.02 -14.23 20.45
N SER A 27 -15.47 -15.20 21.26
CA SER A 27 -16.90 -15.47 21.43
C SER A 27 -17.57 -14.36 22.25
N PRO A 28 -18.67 -13.77 21.76
CA PRO A 28 -19.39 -12.73 22.49
C PRO A 28 -20.06 -13.23 23.80
N ASN A 29 -20.11 -14.54 23.98
CA ASN A 29 -20.74 -15.15 25.18
C ASN A 29 -19.86 -15.10 26.42
N ASN A 30 -18.57 -14.75 26.29
CA ASN A 30 -17.60 -14.63 27.38
C ASN A 30 -17.12 -13.19 27.49
N ILE A 31 -16.92 -12.70 28.74
CA ILE A 31 -16.43 -11.33 28.99
C ILE A 31 -15.07 -11.08 28.32
N GLU A 32 -14.16 -12.05 28.39
CA GLU A 32 -12.86 -11.99 27.73
C GLU A 32 -12.99 -11.96 26.20
N GLY A 33 -13.83 -12.82 25.64
CA GLY A 33 -14.09 -12.85 24.20
C GLY A 33 -14.73 -11.57 23.68
N LEU A 34 -15.63 -10.96 24.44
CA LEU A 34 -16.21 -9.66 24.10
C LEU A 34 -15.17 -8.53 24.13
N THR A 35 -14.25 -8.56 25.09
CA THR A 35 -13.16 -7.59 25.19
C THR A 35 -12.20 -7.71 24.01
N ASN A 36 -11.81 -8.95 23.67
CA ASN A 36 -10.96 -9.24 22.52
C ASN A 36 -11.63 -8.83 21.19
N LEU A 37 -12.92 -9.09 21.04
CA LEU A 37 -13.69 -8.68 19.88
C LEU A 37 -13.72 -7.14 19.73
N LYS A 38 -13.98 -6.41 20.82
CA LYS A 38 -13.93 -4.94 20.82
C LYS A 38 -12.54 -4.42 20.45
N PHE A 39 -11.49 -5.04 20.95
CA PHE A 39 -10.10 -4.68 20.60
C PHE A 39 -9.84 -4.89 19.11
N LEU A 40 -10.24 -6.02 18.53
CA LEU A 40 -10.10 -6.30 17.10
C LEU A 40 -10.89 -5.30 16.25
N LEU A 41 -12.12 -4.96 16.65
CA LEU A 41 -12.92 -3.97 15.94
C LEU A 41 -12.30 -2.56 16.01
N SER A 42 -11.70 -2.18 17.14
CA SER A 42 -10.97 -0.91 17.24
C SER A 42 -9.74 -0.89 16.33
N GLY A 43 -9.00 -2.01 16.23
CA GLY A 43 -7.89 -2.18 15.31
C GLY A 43 -8.33 -2.09 13.84
N LEU A 44 -9.47 -2.71 13.49
CA LEU A 44 -10.07 -2.61 12.17
C LEU A 44 -10.37 -1.15 11.78
N THR A 45 -10.96 -0.39 12.69
CA THR A 45 -11.25 1.04 12.47
C THR A 45 -9.97 1.82 12.18
N THR A 46 -8.92 1.59 12.96
CA THR A 46 -7.59 2.21 12.75
C THR A 46 -7.01 1.84 11.39
N THR A 47 -7.09 0.56 11.01
CA THR A 47 -6.60 0.07 9.71
C THR A 47 -7.34 0.73 8.55
N ILE A 48 -8.67 0.80 8.61
CA ILE A 48 -9.48 1.46 7.58
C ILE A 48 -9.09 2.93 7.45
N TYR A 49 -8.94 3.64 8.57
CA TYR A 49 -8.59 5.05 8.56
C TYR A 49 -7.20 5.29 7.93
N ILE A 50 -6.18 4.54 8.36
CA ILE A 50 -4.83 4.63 7.79
C ILE A 50 -4.87 4.35 6.29
N SER A 51 -5.58 3.28 5.87
CA SER A 51 -5.66 2.89 4.47
C SER A 51 -6.31 3.96 3.61
N VAL A 52 -7.47 4.49 4.03
CA VAL A 52 -8.20 5.51 3.26
C VAL A 52 -7.38 6.78 3.12
N VAL A 53 -6.79 7.27 4.21
CA VAL A 53 -5.98 8.49 4.19
C VAL A 53 -4.73 8.29 3.31
N SER A 54 -4.04 7.16 3.45
CA SER A 54 -2.85 6.85 2.65
C SER A 54 -3.16 6.73 1.16
N ILE A 55 -4.28 6.09 0.78
CA ILE A 55 -4.71 5.97 -0.62
C ILE A 55 -4.99 7.34 -1.22
N ILE A 56 -5.71 8.20 -0.52
CA ILE A 56 -6.00 9.55 -1.01
C ILE A 56 -4.70 10.32 -1.26
N ILE A 57 -3.80 10.34 -0.29
CA ILE A 57 -2.50 11.01 -0.42
C ILE A 57 -1.67 10.40 -1.55
N SER A 58 -1.63 9.06 -1.65
CA SER A 58 -0.86 8.36 -2.70
C SER A 58 -1.37 8.65 -4.10
N MET A 59 -2.69 8.79 -4.29
CA MET A 59 -3.26 9.16 -5.59
C MET A 59 -2.76 10.54 -6.06
N PHE A 60 -2.78 11.54 -5.18
CA PHE A 60 -2.27 12.87 -5.51
C PHE A 60 -0.76 12.85 -5.77
N LEU A 61 0.01 12.21 -4.89
CA LEU A 61 1.46 12.08 -5.06
C LEU A 61 1.80 11.29 -6.34
N GLY A 62 1.11 10.18 -6.60
CA GLY A 62 1.30 9.36 -7.78
C GLY A 62 1.02 10.13 -9.08
N LEU A 63 -0.02 10.97 -9.09
CA LEU A 63 -0.32 11.82 -10.24
C LEU A 63 0.78 12.86 -10.46
N ILE A 64 1.24 13.54 -9.39
CA ILE A 64 2.34 14.52 -9.46
C ILE A 64 3.62 13.84 -9.99
N VAL A 65 3.91 12.63 -9.53
CA VAL A 65 5.05 11.84 -9.97
C VAL A 65 4.87 11.37 -11.43
N ALA A 66 3.66 11.02 -11.87
CA ALA A 66 3.41 10.52 -13.23
C ALA A 66 3.57 11.61 -14.31
N ILE A 67 3.13 12.84 -14.05
CA ILE A 67 3.11 13.94 -15.05
C ILE A 67 4.47 14.17 -15.70
N PRO A 68 5.61 14.25 -14.97
CA PRO A 68 6.91 14.43 -15.58
C PRO A 68 7.33 13.29 -16.52
N SER A 69 6.84 12.07 -16.27
CA SER A 69 7.16 10.91 -17.12
C SER A 69 6.50 10.97 -18.50
N LEU A 70 5.45 11.77 -18.64
CA LEU A 70 4.73 12.01 -19.89
C LEU A 70 5.32 13.19 -20.70
N ALA A 71 6.19 13.97 -20.08
CA ALA A 71 6.85 15.08 -20.74
C ALA A 71 7.88 14.57 -21.75
N LYS A 72 8.08 15.34 -22.85
CA LYS A 72 9.12 15.04 -23.86
C LYS A 72 10.55 15.24 -23.32
N ASN A 73 10.71 15.74 -22.09
CA ASN A 73 12.00 16.01 -21.47
C ASN A 73 12.56 14.72 -20.83
N LYS A 74 13.61 14.17 -21.44
CA LYS A 74 14.28 12.94 -20.97
C LYS A 74 14.78 13.06 -19.52
N PHE A 75 15.26 14.22 -19.09
CA PHE A 75 15.76 14.42 -17.72
C PHE A 75 14.66 14.22 -16.68
N LEU A 76 13.48 14.80 -16.88
CA LEU A 76 12.32 14.62 -16.01
C LEU A 76 11.84 13.16 -15.98
N THR A 77 11.88 12.50 -17.14
CA THR A 77 11.52 11.09 -17.26
C THR A 77 12.48 10.20 -16.44
N TYR A 78 13.79 10.46 -16.50
CA TYR A 78 14.78 9.69 -15.73
C TYR A 78 14.62 9.88 -14.21
N ILE A 79 14.36 11.11 -13.74
CA ILE A 79 14.09 11.36 -12.31
C ILE A 79 12.86 10.59 -11.83
N ASN A 80 11.81 10.60 -12.64
CA ASN A 80 10.58 9.87 -12.32
C ASN A 80 10.81 8.34 -12.24
N ILE A 81 11.47 7.78 -13.25
CA ILE A 81 11.81 6.35 -13.27
C ILE A 81 12.65 5.99 -12.04
N GLY A 82 13.69 6.79 -11.75
CA GLY A 82 14.52 6.57 -10.57
C GLY A 82 13.73 6.58 -9.25
N TYR A 83 12.82 7.54 -9.07
CA TYR A 83 11.94 7.58 -7.90
C TYR A 83 11.10 6.31 -7.80
N VAL A 84 10.43 5.93 -8.88
CA VAL A 84 9.53 4.76 -8.90
C VAL A 84 10.32 3.47 -8.62
N GLU A 85 11.48 3.29 -9.24
CA GLU A 85 12.31 2.11 -9.05
C GLU A 85 12.85 2.01 -7.61
N ILE A 86 13.36 3.11 -7.05
CA ILE A 86 13.91 3.13 -5.68
C ILE A 86 12.79 2.84 -4.67
N VAL A 87 11.66 3.54 -4.76
CA VAL A 87 10.58 3.38 -3.79
C VAL A 87 9.98 1.98 -3.84
N ARG A 88 9.82 1.40 -5.03
CA ARG A 88 9.30 0.03 -5.20
C ARG A 88 10.28 -1.06 -4.80
N ALA A 89 11.58 -0.77 -4.81
CA ALA A 89 12.60 -1.72 -4.37
C ALA A 89 12.68 -1.83 -2.83
N VAL A 90 12.22 -0.81 -2.08
CA VAL A 90 12.25 -0.81 -0.63
C VAL A 90 11.04 -1.57 -0.06
N PRO A 91 11.23 -2.62 0.76
CA PRO A 91 10.13 -3.27 1.44
C PRO A 91 9.37 -2.27 2.34
N LEU A 92 8.03 -2.29 2.28
CA LEU A 92 7.17 -1.36 3.02
C LEU A 92 7.50 -1.30 4.52
N LEU A 93 7.75 -2.45 5.15
CA LEU A 93 8.09 -2.52 6.56
C LEU A 93 9.39 -1.74 6.86
N VAL A 94 10.39 -1.87 5.99
CA VAL A 94 11.66 -1.13 6.13
C VAL A 94 11.43 0.37 6.01
N LEU A 95 10.58 0.80 5.08
CA LEU A 95 10.22 2.21 4.92
C LEU A 95 9.50 2.77 6.14
N ILE A 96 8.57 2.00 6.74
CA ILE A 96 7.88 2.40 7.99
C ILE A 96 8.89 2.58 9.12
N LEU A 97 9.77 1.59 9.33
CA LEU A 97 10.79 1.65 10.38
C LEU A 97 11.78 2.79 10.16
N TRP A 98 12.14 3.05 8.91
CA TRP A 98 13.05 4.15 8.58
C TRP A 98 12.41 5.52 8.87
N ILE A 99 11.14 5.73 8.52
CA ILE A 99 10.43 6.97 8.81
C ILE A 99 10.23 7.16 10.32
N TYR A 100 9.94 6.08 11.04
CA TYR A 100 9.65 6.15 12.47
C TYR A 100 10.90 6.31 13.33
N TYR A 101 12.01 5.61 13.00
CA TYR A 101 13.24 5.61 13.78
C TYR A 101 14.39 6.36 13.11
N GLY A 102 14.59 6.14 11.80
CA GLY A 102 15.74 6.68 11.07
C GLY A 102 15.62 8.17 10.82
N LEU A 103 14.46 8.64 10.38
CA LEU A 103 14.24 10.05 10.08
C LEU A 103 14.44 10.97 11.28
N PRO A 104 13.94 10.67 12.49
CA PRO A 104 14.20 11.45 13.70
C PRO A 104 15.67 11.59 14.05
N ILE A 105 16.45 10.53 13.85
CA ILE A 105 17.90 10.55 14.14
C ILE A 105 18.64 11.53 13.20
N MET A 106 18.20 11.59 11.92
CA MET A 106 18.86 12.44 10.92
C MET A 106 18.38 13.89 10.96
N THR A 107 17.12 14.12 11.26
CA THR A 107 16.49 15.45 11.10
C THR A 107 16.04 16.10 12.42
N GLY A 108 15.97 15.31 13.50
CA GLY A 108 15.35 15.74 14.76
C GLY A 108 13.81 15.78 14.74
N ILE A 109 13.15 15.47 13.60
CA ILE A 109 11.70 15.53 13.46
C ILE A 109 11.14 14.14 13.76
N SER A 110 10.32 14.03 14.82
CA SER A 110 9.66 12.77 15.19
C SER A 110 8.18 12.80 14.82
N PHE A 111 7.70 11.67 14.31
CA PHE A 111 6.29 11.44 14.03
C PHE A 111 5.70 10.38 14.97
N SER A 112 4.41 10.44 15.23
CA SER A 112 3.73 9.34 15.91
C SER A 112 3.75 8.08 15.04
N PRO A 113 3.65 6.87 15.63
CA PRO A 113 3.60 5.62 14.86
C PRO A 113 2.53 5.63 13.78
N PHE A 114 1.38 6.22 14.10
CA PHE A 114 0.24 6.35 13.20
C PHE A 114 0.56 7.23 11.97
N VAL A 115 1.16 8.39 12.18
CA VAL A 115 1.56 9.32 11.12
C VAL A 115 2.69 8.72 10.28
N SER A 116 3.65 8.05 10.91
CA SER A 116 4.75 7.36 10.19
C SER A 116 4.21 6.27 9.27
N GLY A 117 3.20 5.52 9.72
CA GLY A 117 2.51 4.52 8.90
C GLY A 117 1.82 5.14 7.69
N ILE A 118 1.07 6.24 7.87
CA ILE A 118 0.40 6.95 6.77
C ILE A 118 1.42 7.46 5.75
N ILE A 119 2.50 8.09 6.20
CA ILE A 119 3.54 8.64 5.30
C ILE A 119 4.21 7.52 4.51
N ALA A 120 4.60 6.43 5.19
CA ALA A 120 5.26 5.30 4.53
C ALA A 120 4.36 4.64 3.48
N LEU A 121 3.10 4.38 3.84
CA LEU A 121 2.11 3.82 2.91
C LEU A 121 1.87 4.77 1.74
N ALA A 122 1.68 6.06 2.00
CA ALA A 122 1.42 7.04 0.95
C ALA A 122 2.60 7.14 -0.04
N ILE A 123 3.85 7.15 0.45
CA ILE A 123 5.05 7.16 -0.41
C ILE A 123 5.15 5.86 -1.21
N SER A 124 5.03 4.71 -0.55
CA SER A 124 5.12 3.40 -1.21
C SER A 124 4.07 3.25 -2.31
N GLU A 125 2.81 3.51 -1.98
CA GLU A 125 1.69 3.40 -2.92
C GLU A 125 1.77 4.44 -4.04
N SER A 126 2.33 5.64 -3.81
CA SER A 126 2.46 6.67 -4.84
C SER A 126 3.30 6.23 -6.03
N ALA A 127 4.32 5.39 -5.80
CA ALA A 127 5.16 4.86 -6.87
C ALA A 127 4.39 3.85 -7.76
N PHE A 128 3.52 3.02 -7.16
CA PHE A 128 2.63 2.14 -7.92
C PHE A 128 1.56 2.93 -8.68
N GLN A 129 0.94 3.92 -8.03
CA GLN A 129 -0.05 4.80 -8.67
C GLN A 129 0.54 5.57 -9.86
N ALA A 130 1.76 6.09 -9.72
CA ALA A 130 2.44 6.80 -10.80
C ALA A 130 2.61 5.91 -12.04
N GLU A 131 2.96 4.63 -11.86
CA GLU A 131 3.10 3.69 -12.96
C GLU A 131 1.75 3.36 -13.59
N ILE A 132 0.69 3.20 -12.79
CA ILE A 132 -0.69 2.98 -13.27
C ILE A 132 -1.15 4.17 -14.12
N PHE A 133 -0.95 5.40 -13.65
CA PHE A 133 -1.31 6.61 -14.40
C PHE A 133 -0.53 6.70 -15.71
N ARG A 134 0.80 6.46 -15.67
CA ARG A 134 1.64 6.45 -16.85
C ARG A 134 1.20 5.41 -17.87
N ALA A 135 0.93 4.19 -17.42
CA ALA A 135 0.46 3.10 -18.28
C ALA A 135 -0.91 3.39 -18.86
N GLY A 136 -1.84 3.91 -18.06
CA GLY A 136 -3.19 4.28 -18.49
C GLY A 136 -3.18 5.35 -19.60
N ILE A 137 -2.40 6.41 -19.42
CA ILE A 137 -2.30 7.48 -20.44
C ILE A 137 -1.63 6.98 -21.72
N ASN A 138 -0.57 6.19 -21.60
CA ASN A 138 0.13 5.63 -22.75
C ASN A 138 -0.70 4.55 -23.50
N SER A 139 -1.74 4.01 -22.88
CA SER A 139 -2.63 3.03 -23.53
C SER A 139 -3.61 3.64 -24.52
N ILE A 140 -3.77 4.97 -24.52
CA ILE A 140 -4.68 5.68 -25.43
C ILE A 140 -4.14 5.57 -26.84
N LYS A 141 -4.95 4.97 -27.73
CA LYS A 141 -4.56 4.75 -29.13
C LYS A 141 -4.47 6.07 -29.88
N LYS A 142 -3.51 6.15 -30.83
CA LYS A 142 -3.30 7.33 -31.68
C LYS A 142 -4.59 7.79 -32.38
N ALA A 143 -5.41 6.85 -32.86
CA ALA A 143 -6.71 7.16 -33.48
C ALA A 143 -7.68 7.92 -32.56
N GLN A 144 -7.63 7.68 -31.23
CA GLN A 144 -8.45 8.41 -30.27
C GLN A 144 -7.96 9.85 -30.10
N TRP A 145 -6.64 10.05 -30.09
CA TRP A 145 -6.03 11.39 -30.08
C TRP A 145 -6.38 12.18 -31.35
N GLU A 146 -6.29 11.53 -32.53
CA GLU A 146 -6.65 12.12 -33.83
C GLU A 146 -8.13 12.51 -33.89
N ALA A 147 -9.02 11.63 -33.38
CA ALA A 147 -10.46 11.91 -33.29
C ALA A 147 -10.75 13.11 -32.37
N GLY A 148 -10.10 13.18 -31.19
CA GLY A 148 -10.21 14.33 -30.29
C GLY A 148 -9.75 15.63 -30.93
N SER A 149 -8.60 15.60 -31.62
CA SER A 149 -8.07 16.78 -32.32
C SER A 149 -8.99 17.24 -33.44
N SER A 150 -9.66 16.33 -34.15
CA SER A 150 -10.65 16.66 -35.21
C SER A 150 -11.88 17.39 -34.66
N LEU A 151 -12.17 17.22 -33.36
CA LEU A 151 -13.23 17.92 -32.65
C LEU A 151 -12.76 19.22 -31.98
N GLY A 152 -11.51 19.64 -32.21
CA GLY A 152 -10.91 20.84 -31.64
C GLY A 152 -10.45 20.69 -30.19
N LEU A 153 -10.37 19.47 -29.65
CA LEU A 153 -9.81 19.18 -28.36
C LEU A 153 -8.26 19.10 -28.49
N ASN A 154 -7.56 19.98 -27.78
CA ASN A 154 -6.10 20.04 -27.76
C ASN A 154 -5.56 19.53 -26.42
#